data_44b84c1087750a1c28f37cff9331f78f
#
_entry.id   44b84c1087750a1c28f37cff9331f78f
#
_cell.length_a   1.000
_cell.length_b   1.000
_cell.length_c   1.000
_cell.angle_alpha   90.00
_cell.angle_beta   90.00
_cell.angle_gamma   90.00
#
_symmetry.space_group_name_H-M   'P 1'
#
loop_
_entity.id
_entity.type
_entity.pdbx_description
1 polymer ?
#
loop_
_entity_poly.entity_id
_entity_poly.type
_entity_poly.pdbx_seq_one_letter_code
_entity_poly.pdbx_strand_id
1 'polypeptide(L)'
;MATADFVAQAIERAVEKSNMPKGVFNMIYGNGVGEPLVKHPLIQAVGFTGSLRGGRALCDMAAARPQPIPVFAEMSSINPMLMLPEALKNRGEKIAQDLADSVVLGCGQFCTNPGLILGIKSAEFSQLINNLTDIMGAKPAQTMLNAGTLKSYTAGLEHLTQHQGIKHLAGNTQQGNQAQPQLLKADVELLLAGDQLFQEENFWPTTVVIEVEDKAQLIQALQSMNGQLTATLIADEADLTEFADVVPVLEEKAGRLLINGYPTGVEVCDAMVHGGPYPATSDARGTSVGTLAIDRYLRPVCYQNYPQSLLPEALKDSNPLQILRLVNGEMTREAI
;
A
#
# COMPACT_ATOMS: atom_id res chain seq x y z
N MET A 1 -15.26 -6.29 15.12
CA MET A 1 -14.83 -6.48 16.52
C MET A 1 -14.56 -7.95 16.85
N ALA A 2 -15.45 -8.90 16.56
CA ALA A 2 -15.25 -10.31 16.93
C ALA A 2 -13.90 -10.91 16.45
N THR A 3 -13.52 -10.70 15.18
CA THR A 3 -12.23 -11.20 14.65
C THR A 3 -11.05 -10.62 15.43
N ALA A 4 -11.04 -9.32 15.71
CA ALA A 4 -9.97 -8.67 16.47
C ALA A 4 -9.90 -9.23 17.90
N ASP A 5 -11.04 -9.51 18.52
CA ASP A 5 -11.12 -10.11 19.85
C ASP A 5 -10.56 -11.53 19.89
N PHE A 6 -10.90 -12.38 18.91
CA PHE A 6 -10.31 -13.71 18.78
C PHE A 6 -8.78 -13.68 18.61
N VAL A 7 -8.27 -12.74 17.80
CA VAL A 7 -6.82 -12.58 17.60
C VAL A 7 -6.17 -12.11 18.90
N ALA A 8 -6.75 -11.13 19.61
CA ALA A 8 -6.25 -10.65 20.90
C ALA A 8 -6.16 -11.80 21.92
N GLN A 9 -7.21 -12.60 22.08
CA GLN A 9 -7.23 -13.77 22.98
C GLN A 9 -6.16 -14.82 22.59
N ALA A 10 -5.90 -15.02 21.29
CA ALA A 10 -4.84 -15.90 20.83
C ALA A 10 -3.45 -15.39 21.21
N ILE A 11 -3.22 -14.08 21.09
CA ILE A 11 -1.96 -13.45 21.49
C ILE A 11 -1.77 -13.53 23.02
N GLU A 12 -2.81 -13.21 23.81
CA GLU A 12 -2.76 -13.33 25.28
C GLU A 12 -2.39 -14.73 25.72
N ARG A 13 -3.00 -15.76 25.14
CA ARG A 13 -2.63 -17.16 25.44
C ARG A 13 -1.20 -17.50 25.02
N ALA A 14 -0.69 -16.92 23.93
CA ALA A 14 0.69 -17.11 23.50
C ALA A 14 1.68 -16.44 24.50
N VAL A 15 1.37 -15.22 24.96
CA VAL A 15 2.13 -14.49 25.99
C VAL A 15 2.25 -15.31 27.26
N GLU A 16 1.13 -15.86 27.75
CA GLU A 16 1.11 -16.72 28.94
C GLU A 16 1.97 -17.98 28.76
N LYS A 17 1.78 -18.72 27.64
CA LYS A 17 2.53 -19.95 27.35
C LYS A 17 4.02 -19.74 27.19
N SER A 18 4.42 -18.56 26.72
CA SER A 18 5.84 -18.20 26.50
C SER A 18 6.48 -17.53 27.70
N ASN A 19 5.79 -17.42 28.83
CA ASN A 19 6.23 -16.72 30.03
C ASN A 19 6.71 -15.28 29.75
N MET A 20 6.08 -14.59 28.82
CA MET A 20 6.39 -13.19 28.54
C MET A 20 5.90 -12.26 29.66
N PRO A 21 6.50 -11.08 29.83
CA PRO A 21 6.08 -10.14 30.85
C PRO A 21 4.60 -9.74 30.68
N LYS A 22 3.90 -9.59 31.82
CA LYS A 22 2.52 -9.07 31.82
C LYS A 22 2.48 -7.68 31.20
N GLY A 23 1.47 -7.45 30.37
CA GLY A 23 1.28 -6.15 29.72
C GLY A 23 2.09 -5.94 28.44
N VAL A 24 2.84 -6.98 27.96
CA VAL A 24 3.53 -6.90 26.66
C VAL A 24 2.56 -6.74 25.48
N PHE A 25 1.33 -7.18 25.64
CA PHE A 25 0.25 -6.97 24.71
C PHE A 25 -0.99 -6.45 25.44
N ASN A 26 -1.66 -5.47 24.84
CA ASN A 26 -2.95 -4.94 25.31
C ASN A 26 -3.80 -4.58 24.10
N MET A 27 -5.11 -4.81 24.19
CA MET A 27 -6.08 -4.43 23.16
C MET A 27 -7.08 -3.45 23.74
N ILE A 28 -7.31 -2.34 23.04
CA ILE A 28 -8.36 -1.38 23.40
C ILE A 28 -9.32 -1.21 22.25
N TYR A 29 -10.58 -0.93 22.55
CA TYR A 29 -11.66 -0.81 21.60
C TYR A 29 -12.29 0.57 21.65
N GLY A 30 -12.76 1.04 20.52
CA GLY A 30 -13.56 2.26 20.41
C GLY A 30 -13.07 3.21 19.32
N ASN A 31 -13.97 4.07 18.88
CA ASN A 31 -13.64 5.19 18.01
C ASN A 31 -13.05 6.33 18.86
N GLY A 32 -12.00 6.99 18.36
CA GLY A 32 -11.38 8.11 19.04
C GLY A 32 -10.32 7.75 20.09
N VAL A 33 -9.97 6.45 20.25
CA VAL A 33 -8.91 6.03 21.18
C VAL A 33 -7.49 6.34 20.69
N GLY A 34 -7.31 6.64 19.40
CA GLY A 34 -6.00 6.92 18.80
C GLY A 34 -5.38 8.21 19.35
N GLU A 35 -6.13 9.30 19.43
CA GLU A 35 -5.63 10.58 19.93
C GLU A 35 -5.13 10.50 21.38
N PRO A 36 -5.88 9.98 22.38
CA PRO A 36 -5.37 9.80 23.73
C PRO A 36 -4.12 8.93 23.80
N LEU A 37 -4.03 7.85 22.99
CA LEU A 37 -2.84 7.01 22.92
C LEU A 37 -1.63 7.78 22.43
N VAL A 38 -1.73 8.45 21.29
CA VAL A 38 -0.61 9.22 20.72
C VAL A 38 -0.12 10.30 21.69
N LYS A 39 -1.03 10.96 22.41
CA LYS A 39 -0.69 11.99 23.40
C LYS A 39 -0.14 11.45 24.71
N HIS A 40 -0.31 10.15 24.99
CA HIS A 40 0.10 9.57 26.27
C HIS A 40 1.63 9.54 26.41
N PRO A 41 2.22 10.01 27.53
CA PRO A 41 3.67 10.16 27.67
C PRO A 41 4.45 8.85 27.61
N LEU A 42 3.85 7.72 27.94
CA LEU A 42 4.49 6.40 27.88
C LEU A 42 4.55 5.79 26.47
N ILE A 43 3.79 6.31 25.52
CA ILE A 43 3.85 5.83 24.13
C ILE A 43 5.11 6.41 23.49
N GLN A 44 5.94 5.55 22.88
CA GLN A 44 7.25 5.90 22.32
C GLN A 44 7.28 5.85 20.79
N ALA A 45 6.33 5.18 20.16
CA ALA A 45 6.17 5.12 18.72
C ALA A 45 4.73 4.76 18.36
N VAL A 46 4.30 5.08 17.16
CA VAL A 46 2.97 4.73 16.61
C VAL A 46 3.14 4.04 15.27
N GLY A 47 2.48 2.90 15.08
CA GLY A 47 2.20 2.32 13.78
C GLY A 47 0.74 2.55 13.43
N PHE A 48 0.46 2.93 12.20
CA PHE A 48 -0.88 3.22 11.72
C PHE A 48 -1.06 2.74 10.28
N THR A 49 -2.23 2.19 9.99
CA THR A 49 -2.68 1.92 8.61
C THR A 49 -4.09 2.47 8.46
N GLY A 50 -4.31 3.32 7.45
CA GLY A 50 -5.62 3.92 7.20
C GLY A 50 -5.54 5.12 6.26
N SER A 51 -6.54 6.00 6.31
CA SER A 51 -6.62 7.15 5.40
C SER A 51 -5.46 8.15 5.57
N LEU A 52 -5.09 8.84 4.48
CA LEU A 52 -4.11 9.93 4.48
C LEU A 52 -4.43 10.97 5.57
N ARG A 53 -5.69 11.40 5.67
CA ARG A 53 -6.13 12.35 6.71
C ARG A 53 -5.89 11.84 8.12
N GLY A 54 -6.19 10.56 8.37
CA GLY A 54 -5.97 9.94 9.69
C GLY A 54 -4.50 9.84 10.04
N GLY A 55 -3.67 9.34 9.12
CA GLY A 55 -2.23 9.22 9.33
C GLY A 55 -1.55 10.58 9.55
N ARG A 56 -1.89 11.58 8.74
CA ARG A 56 -1.38 12.95 8.92
C ARG A 56 -1.76 13.53 10.28
N ALA A 57 -3.00 13.39 10.71
CA ALA A 57 -3.44 13.88 12.01
C ALA A 57 -2.62 13.25 13.16
N LEU A 58 -2.33 11.94 13.10
CA LEU A 58 -1.49 11.27 14.11
C LEU A 58 -0.04 11.74 14.05
N CYS A 59 0.53 11.94 12.86
CA CYS A 59 1.88 12.50 12.68
C CYS A 59 1.98 13.88 13.32
N ASP A 60 1.02 14.76 13.04
CA ASP A 60 1.01 16.14 13.55
C ASP A 60 0.83 16.18 15.08
N MET A 61 -0.04 15.32 15.64
CA MET A 61 -0.20 15.18 17.09
C MET A 61 1.09 14.68 17.76
N ALA A 62 1.75 13.68 17.17
CA ALA A 62 3.00 13.12 17.69
C ALA A 62 4.15 14.12 17.66
N ALA A 63 4.26 14.92 16.60
CA ALA A 63 5.24 15.98 16.45
C ALA A 63 5.01 17.14 17.43
N ALA A 64 3.76 17.44 17.77
CA ALA A 64 3.38 18.51 18.68
C ALA A 64 3.56 18.16 20.16
N ARG A 65 3.95 16.94 20.53
CA ARG A 65 4.20 16.54 21.93
C ARG A 65 5.42 17.27 22.50
N PRO A 66 5.48 17.50 23.83
CA PRO A 66 6.70 17.99 24.49
C PRO A 66 7.92 17.12 24.20
N GLN A 67 7.72 15.81 24.06
CA GLN A 67 8.70 14.84 23.55
C GLN A 67 8.10 14.20 22.30
N PRO A 68 8.48 14.64 21.08
CA PRO A 68 8.01 14.05 19.83
C PRO A 68 8.36 12.57 19.73
N ILE A 69 7.51 11.81 19.06
CA ILE A 69 7.70 10.39 18.80
C ILE A 69 7.51 10.07 17.31
N PRO A 70 8.14 9.00 16.79
CA PRO A 70 7.93 8.58 15.41
C PRO A 70 6.52 8.02 15.19
N VAL A 71 5.97 8.30 14.01
CA VAL A 71 4.73 7.69 13.52
C VAL A 71 5.02 7.05 12.17
N PHE A 72 4.84 5.75 12.10
CA PHE A 72 4.99 4.94 10.89
C PHE A 72 3.59 4.68 10.33
N ALA A 73 3.12 5.60 9.50
CA ALA A 73 1.79 5.53 8.91
C ALA A 73 1.87 5.04 7.47
N GLU A 74 1.12 3.97 7.16
CA GLU A 74 0.74 3.57 5.82
C GLU A 74 -0.62 4.19 5.51
N MET A 75 -0.73 4.90 4.39
CA MET A 75 -1.86 5.80 4.14
C MET A 75 -2.47 5.54 2.75
N SER A 76 -2.38 6.50 1.85
CA SER A 76 -3.10 6.49 0.59
C SER A 76 -2.24 5.99 -0.57
N SER A 77 -2.80 5.11 -1.42
CA SER A 77 -2.19 4.66 -2.67
C SER A 77 -3.26 4.33 -3.70
N ILE A 78 -3.04 4.71 -4.96
CA ILE A 78 -3.93 4.36 -6.07
C ILE A 78 -3.40 3.20 -6.92
N ASN A 79 -2.17 2.75 -6.67
CA ASN A 79 -1.57 1.54 -7.22
C ASN A 79 -1.67 1.44 -8.75
N PRO A 80 -1.00 2.30 -9.51
CA PRO A 80 -1.12 2.35 -10.94
C PRO A 80 -0.68 1.04 -11.61
N MET A 81 -1.44 0.63 -12.63
CA MET A 81 -1.07 -0.48 -13.51
C MET A 81 -0.92 0.03 -14.95
N LEU A 82 0.20 -0.28 -15.55
CA LEU A 82 0.53 0.08 -16.93
C LEU A 82 0.25 -1.11 -17.83
N MET A 83 -0.63 -0.93 -18.81
CA MET A 83 -0.99 -1.94 -19.79
C MET A 83 -0.21 -1.70 -21.07
N LEU A 84 0.81 -2.52 -21.34
CA LEU A 84 1.70 -2.30 -22.46
C LEU A 84 1.24 -3.03 -23.74
N PRO A 85 1.57 -2.51 -24.94
CA PRO A 85 0.93 -2.90 -26.19
C PRO A 85 1.03 -4.36 -26.56
N GLU A 86 2.22 -4.99 -26.48
CA GLU A 86 2.39 -6.39 -26.89
C GLU A 86 1.70 -7.37 -25.93
N ALA A 87 1.72 -7.07 -24.63
CA ALA A 87 0.95 -7.85 -23.66
C ALA A 87 -0.56 -7.80 -23.94
N LEU A 88 -1.08 -6.62 -24.27
CA LEU A 88 -2.49 -6.46 -24.60
C LEU A 88 -2.86 -7.22 -25.88
N LYS A 89 -2.04 -7.16 -26.91
CA LYS A 89 -2.21 -7.87 -28.17
C LYS A 89 -2.27 -9.39 -27.98
N ASN A 90 -1.38 -9.92 -27.13
CA ASN A 90 -1.25 -11.36 -26.95
C ASN A 90 -2.21 -11.94 -25.90
N ARG A 91 -2.59 -11.16 -24.87
CA ARG A 91 -3.30 -11.65 -23.68
C ARG A 91 -4.43 -10.73 -23.20
N GLY A 92 -4.91 -9.79 -24.01
CA GLY A 92 -5.83 -8.73 -23.59
C GLY A 92 -7.10 -9.22 -22.90
N GLU A 93 -7.72 -10.32 -23.39
CA GLU A 93 -8.92 -10.90 -22.76
C GLU A 93 -8.62 -11.43 -21.34
N LYS A 94 -7.52 -12.18 -21.18
CA LYS A 94 -7.11 -12.70 -19.88
C LYS A 94 -6.75 -11.57 -18.92
N ILE A 95 -6.04 -10.55 -19.41
CA ILE A 95 -5.69 -9.37 -18.61
C ILE A 95 -6.96 -8.68 -18.11
N ALA A 96 -7.98 -8.49 -18.95
CA ALA A 96 -9.25 -7.89 -18.54
C ALA A 96 -9.94 -8.68 -17.42
N GLN A 97 -9.98 -10.01 -17.55
CA GLN A 97 -10.59 -10.88 -16.54
C GLN A 97 -9.84 -10.82 -15.20
N ASP A 98 -8.53 -11.02 -15.24
CA ASP A 98 -7.67 -11.04 -14.03
C ASP A 98 -7.68 -9.67 -13.32
N LEU A 99 -7.67 -8.58 -14.09
CA LEU A 99 -7.74 -7.21 -13.56
C LEU A 99 -9.09 -6.95 -12.87
N ALA A 100 -10.20 -7.32 -13.52
CA ALA A 100 -11.52 -7.18 -12.92
C ALA A 100 -11.63 -7.98 -11.62
N ASP A 101 -11.09 -9.21 -11.58
CA ASP A 101 -11.07 -10.04 -10.37
C ASP A 101 -10.22 -9.42 -9.26
N SER A 102 -9.08 -8.82 -9.59
CA SER A 102 -8.24 -8.09 -8.65
C SER A 102 -8.95 -6.86 -8.07
N VAL A 103 -9.60 -6.04 -8.90
CA VAL A 103 -10.33 -4.84 -8.47
C VAL A 103 -11.48 -5.16 -7.50
N VAL A 104 -12.19 -6.26 -7.71
CA VAL A 104 -13.35 -6.60 -6.88
C VAL A 104 -12.99 -7.45 -5.66
N LEU A 105 -11.77 -7.93 -5.55
CA LEU A 105 -11.34 -8.78 -4.44
C LEU A 105 -11.59 -8.06 -3.09
N GLY A 106 -12.25 -8.75 -2.15
CA GLY A 106 -12.59 -8.17 -0.84
C GLY A 106 -13.41 -6.87 -0.93
N CYS A 107 -14.24 -6.73 -1.96
CA CYS A 107 -15.00 -5.51 -2.23
C CYS A 107 -14.07 -4.29 -2.48
N GLY A 108 -12.91 -4.51 -3.11
CA GLY A 108 -11.90 -3.48 -3.38
C GLY A 108 -11.26 -2.85 -2.13
N GLN A 109 -11.47 -3.44 -0.95
CA GLN A 109 -10.99 -2.89 0.32
C GLN A 109 -9.60 -3.43 0.66
N PHE A 110 -8.66 -3.23 -0.27
CA PHE A 110 -7.24 -3.52 -0.10
C PHE A 110 -6.41 -2.26 -0.34
N CYS A 111 -5.40 -2.04 0.49
CA CYS A 111 -4.44 -0.94 0.34
C CYS A 111 -3.69 -0.96 -1.01
N THR A 112 -3.63 -2.11 -1.66
CA THR A 112 -3.03 -2.31 -2.98
C THR A 112 -4.06 -2.57 -4.07
N ASN A 113 -5.33 -2.15 -3.88
CA ASN A 113 -6.33 -2.25 -4.95
C ASN A 113 -5.88 -1.44 -6.17
N PRO A 114 -5.93 -1.99 -7.42
CA PRO A 114 -5.55 -1.25 -8.63
C PRO A 114 -6.59 -0.18 -8.96
N GLY A 115 -6.35 1.04 -8.49
CA GLY A 115 -7.27 2.18 -8.64
C GLY A 115 -7.07 2.98 -9.93
N LEU A 116 -5.93 2.81 -10.63
CA LEU A 116 -5.61 3.53 -11.86
C LEU A 116 -4.97 2.61 -12.90
N ILE A 117 -5.52 2.63 -14.11
CA ILE A 117 -5.03 1.88 -15.25
C ILE A 117 -4.59 2.85 -16.33
N LEU A 118 -3.34 2.75 -16.76
CA LEU A 118 -2.73 3.56 -17.80
C LEU A 118 -2.41 2.69 -19.01
N GLY A 119 -2.71 3.16 -20.20
CA GLY A 119 -2.32 2.49 -21.44
C GLY A 119 -2.21 3.45 -22.61
N ILE A 120 -1.33 3.12 -23.56
CA ILE A 120 -1.20 3.89 -24.80
C ILE A 120 -2.42 3.64 -25.68
N LYS A 121 -2.97 4.72 -26.21
CA LYS A 121 -4.14 4.70 -27.09
C LYS A 121 -3.90 3.79 -28.31
N SER A 122 -4.66 2.73 -28.37
CA SER A 122 -4.58 1.71 -29.43
C SER A 122 -5.90 0.95 -29.55
N ALA A 123 -6.02 0.12 -30.60
CA ALA A 123 -7.17 -0.77 -30.76
C ALA A 123 -7.22 -1.81 -29.63
N GLU A 124 -6.08 -2.32 -29.23
CA GLU A 124 -5.93 -3.32 -28.17
C GLU A 124 -6.31 -2.77 -26.79
N PHE A 125 -5.88 -1.53 -26.47
CA PHE A 125 -6.27 -0.88 -25.23
C PHE A 125 -7.76 -0.52 -25.20
N SER A 126 -8.31 -0.09 -26.35
CA SER A 126 -9.75 0.14 -26.48
C SER A 126 -10.54 -1.16 -26.29
N GLN A 127 -10.03 -2.29 -26.82
CA GLN A 127 -10.65 -3.60 -26.59
C GLN A 127 -10.57 -4.03 -25.11
N LEU A 128 -9.45 -3.79 -24.44
CA LEU A 128 -9.33 -4.02 -23.00
C LEU A 128 -10.40 -3.24 -22.22
N ILE A 129 -10.60 -1.96 -22.52
CA ILE A 129 -11.63 -1.12 -21.89
C ILE A 129 -13.02 -1.69 -22.11
N ASN A 130 -13.34 -2.13 -23.33
CA ASN A 130 -14.64 -2.74 -23.63
C ASN A 130 -14.85 -4.04 -22.84
N ASN A 131 -13.85 -4.92 -22.83
CA ASN A 131 -13.92 -6.18 -22.09
C ASN A 131 -14.08 -5.92 -20.58
N LEU A 132 -13.32 -4.96 -20.02
CA LEU A 132 -13.47 -4.55 -18.62
C LEU A 132 -14.87 -3.99 -18.33
N THR A 133 -15.43 -3.20 -19.23
CA THR A 133 -16.78 -2.64 -19.10
C THR A 133 -17.81 -3.75 -18.95
N ASP A 134 -17.74 -4.76 -19.81
CA ASP A 134 -18.66 -5.90 -19.80
C ASP A 134 -18.47 -6.76 -18.53
N ILE A 135 -17.22 -7.09 -18.19
CA ILE A 135 -16.90 -7.92 -17.03
C ILE A 135 -17.28 -7.22 -15.73
N MET A 136 -16.87 -5.96 -15.52
CA MET A 136 -17.18 -5.18 -14.33
C MET A 136 -18.67 -4.93 -14.16
N GLY A 137 -19.38 -4.67 -15.28
CA GLY A 137 -20.83 -4.49 -15.29
C GLY A 137 -21.61 -5.74 -14.86
N ALA A 138 -21.05 -6.94 -15.13
CA ALA A 138 -21.63 -8.22 -14.75
C ALA A 138 -21.29 -8.68 -13.31
N LYS A 139 -20.28 -8.09 -12.66
CA LYS A 139 -19.87 -8.46 -11.29
C LYS A 139 -20.98 -8.12 -10.28
N PRO A 140 -21.25 -9.02 -9.32
CA PRO A 140 -22.25 -8.76 -8.29
C PRO A 140 -21.76 -7.68 -7.30
N ALA A 141 -22.71 -6.97 -6.70
CA ALA A 141 -22.44 -6.11 -5.55
C ALA A 141 -21.98 -6.92 -4.34
N GLN A 142 -21.08 -6.34 -3.54
CA GLN A 142 -20.53 -6.96 -2.35
C GLN A 142 -20.76 -6.09 -1.11
N THR A 143 -20.82 -6.74 0.05
CA THR A 143 -21.03 -6.04 1.32
C THR A 143 -19.74 -5.37 1.79
N MET A 144 -19.81 -4.08 2.08
CA MET A 144 -18.71 -3.30 2.63
C MET A 144 -18.44 -3.65 4.09
N LEU A 145 -17.22 -3.39 4.56
CA LEU A 145 -16.76 -3.69 5.92
C LEU A 145 -17.69 -3.12 7.01
N ASN A 146 -18.14 -1.88 6.81
CA ASN A 146 -19.07 -1.20 7.73
C ASN A 146 -19.80 -0.04 7.03
N ALA A 147 -20.78 0.52 7.73
CA ALA A 147 -21.58 1.63 7.22
C ALA A 147 -20.77 2.92 6.94
N GLY A 148 -19.70 3.15 7.71
CA GLY A 148 -18.80 4.31 7.48
C GLY A 148 -18.05 4.19 6.17
N THR A 149 -17.49 3.01 5.86
CA THR A 149 -16.82 2.72 4.61
C THR A 149 -17.79 2.83 3.42
N LEU A 150 -19.01 2.31 3.57
CA LEU A 150 -20.06 2.44 2.56
C LEU A 150 -20.42 3.89 2.29
N LYS A 151 -20.56 4.71 3.34
CA LYS A 151 -20.84 6.15 3.20
C LYS A 151 -19.70 6.86 2.44
N SER A 152 -18.45 6.51 2.76
CA SER A 152 -17.28 7.06 2.05
C SER A 152 -17.26 6.65 0.59
N TYR A 153 -17.57 5.37 0.27
CA TYR A 153 -17.73 4.89 -1.10
C TYR A 153 -18.77 5.71 -1.87
N THR A 154 -19.97 5.87 -1.33
CA THR A 154 -21.06 6.59 -2.00
C THR A 154 -20.67 8.03 -2.29
N ALA A 155 -20.10 8.74 -1.30
CA ALA A 155 -19.68 10.13 -1.46
C ALA A 155 -18.53 10.28 -2.45
N GLY A 156 -17.54 9.38 -2.44
CA GLY A 156 -16.42 9.40 -3.37
C GLY A 156 -16.84 9.09 -4.81
N LEU A 157 -17.74 8.11 -4.99
CA LEU A 157 -18.29 7.79 -6.31
C LEU A 157 -19.09 8.96 -6.88
N GLU A 158 -19.93 9.61 -6.06
CA GLU A 158 -20.67 10.79 -6.46
C GLU A 158 -19.73 11.92 -6.89
N HIS A 159 -18.67 12.17 -6.14
CA HIS A 159 -17.65 13.18 -6.48
C HIS A 159 -16.95 12.85 -7.80
N LEU A 160 -16.52 11.59 -7.99
CA LEU A 160 -15.89 11.13 -9.23
C LEU A 160 -16.82 11.27 -10.45
N THR A 161 -18.07 10.81 -10.33
CA THR A 161 -19.01 10.80 -11.46
C THR A 161 -19.54 12.18 -11.86
N GLN A 162 -19.50 13.15 -10.95
CA GLN A 162 -19.87 14.55 -11.23
C GLN A 162 -18.69 15.38 -11.77
N HIS A 163 -17.47 14.85 -11.72
CA HIS A 163 -16.30 15.59 -12.17
C HIS A 163 -16.25 15.70 -13.70
N GLN A 164 -16.02 16.92 -14.21
CA GLN A 164 -15.84 17.15 -15.64
C GLN A 164 -14.59 16.45 -16.16
N GLY A 165 -14.68 15.72 -17.26
CA GLY A 165 -13.58 14.91 -17.81
C GLY A 165 -13.54 13.48 -17.29
N ILE A 166 -14.52 13.07 -16.46
CA ILE A 166 -14.70 11.68 -16.04
C ILE A 166 -15.98 11.11 -16.66
N LYS A 167 -15.85 9.94 -17.30
CA LYS A 167 -16.96 9.20 -17.88
C LYS A 167 -17.17 7.89 -17.14
N HIS A 168 -18.38 7.64 -16.70
CA HIS A 168 -18.79 6.36 -16.12
C HIS A 168 -18.99 5.32 -17.25
N LEU A 169 -18.31 4.16 -17.15
CA LEU A 169 -18.35 3.10 -18.14
C LEU A 169 -19.17 1.89 -17.67
N ALA A 170 -18.96 1.43 -16.43
CA ALA A 170 -19.66 0.28 -15.88
C ALA A 170 -19.91 0.43 -14.38
N GLY A 171 -20.94 -0.25 -13.91
CA GLY A 171 -21.42 -0.26 -12.53
C GLY A 171 -22.81 0.34 -12.41
N ASN A 172 -23.61 -0.15 -11.47
CA ASN A 172 -24.96 0.32 -11.20
C ASN A 172 -25.00 1.16 -9.93
N THR A 173 -26.12 1.82 -9.71
CA THR A 173 -26.36 2.52 -8.45
C THR A 173 -26.42 1.54 -7.27
N GLN A 174 -25.85 1.98 -6.16
CA GLN A 174 -25.80 1.23 -4.92
C GLN A 174 -27.21 0.81 -4.45
N GLN A 175 -27.30 -0.41 -3.91
CA GLN A 175 -28.51 -0.89 -3.24
C GLN A 175 -28.19 -1.38 -1.82
N GLY A 176 -28.86 -0.80 -0.82
CA GLY A 176 -28.71 -1.22 0.57
C GLY A 176 -27.29 -1.00 1.13
N ASN A 177 -26.68 -2.05 1.71
CA ASN A 177 -25.34 -2.02 2.32
C ASN A 177 -24.25 -2.60 1.43
N GLN A 178 -24.50 -2.75 0.12
CA GLN A 178 -23.59 -3.34 -0.84
C GLN A 178 -23.02 -2.28 -1.78
N ALA A 179 -21.75 -2.42 -2.13
CA ALA A 179 -21.06 -1.64 -3.16
C ALA A 179 -21.02 -2.43 -4.47
N GLN A 180 -21.42 -1.78 -5.54
CA GLN A 180 -21.30 -2.29 -6.90
C GLN A 180 -19.92 -1.91 -7.44
N PRO A 181 -19.19 -2.81 -8.13
CA PRO A 181 -17.97 -2.45 -8.83
C PRO A 181 -18.19 -1.34 -9.85
N GLN A 182 -17.21 -0.44 -9.96
CA GLN A 182 -17.28 0.72 -10.85
C GLN A 182 -16.07 0.79 -11.77
N LEU A 183 -16.32 1.07 -13.04
CA LEU A 183 -15.28 1.40 -14.02
C LEU A 183 -15.52 2.81 -14.55
N LEU A 184 -14.51 3.65 -14.44
CA LEU A 184 -14.53 5.01 -14.92
C LEU A 184 -13.44 5.21 -15.96
N LYS A 185 -13.62 6.16 -16.87
CA LYS A 185 -12.59 6.65 -17.80
C LYS A 185 -12.39 8.12 -17.53
N ALA A 186 -11.14 8.56 -17.47
CA ALA A 186 -10.80 9.96 -17.27
C ALA A 186 -9.87 10.47 -18.36
N ASP A 187 -9.92 11.80 -18.57
CA ASP A 187 -9.01 12.49 -19.46
C ASP A 187 -7.63 12.60 -18.81
N VAL A 188 -6.56 12.39 -19.59
CA VAL A 188 -5.18 12.42 -19.10
C VAL A 188 -4.78 13.79 -18.55
N GLU A 189 -5.37 14.85 -19.05
CA GLU A 189 -5.14 16.24 -18.62
C GLU A 189 -5.42 16.42 -17.12
N LEU A 190 -6.39 15.70 -16.56
CA LEU A 190 -6.68 15.74 -15.12
C LEU A 190 -5.52 15.18 -14.30
N LEU A 191 -4.96 14.05 -14.74
CA LEU A 191 -3.80 13.44 -14.07
C LEU A 191 -2.56 14.34 -14.21
N LEU A 192 -2.30 14.88 -15.42
CA LEU A 192 -1.18 15.78 -15.69
C LEU A 192 -1.28 17.11 -14.92
N ALA A 193 -2.48 17.60 -14.67
CA ALA A 193 -2.73 18.80 -13.86
C ALA A 193 -2.55 18.54 -12.35
N GLY A 194 -2.33 17.27 -11.94
CA GLY A 194 -2.21 16.92 -10.54
C GLY A 194 -3.53 16.98 -9.77
N ASP A 195 -4.65 16.71 -10.47
CA ASP A 195 -5.97 16.73 -9.85
C ASP A 195 -6.00 15.77 -8.65
N GLN A 196 -6.56 16.28 -7.54
CA GLN A 196 -6.56 15.59 -6.25
C GLN A 196 -7.30 14.23 -6.31
N LEU A 197 -8.27 14.08 -7.20
CA LEU A 197 -8.98 12.82 -7.41
C LEU A 197 -8.07 11.65 -7.83
N PHE A 198 -6.93 11.94 -8.46
CA PHE A 198 -5.94 10.94 -8.87
C PHE A 198 -4.73 10.88 -7.92
N GLN A 199 -4.79 11.60 -6.80
CA GLN A 199 -3.75 11.60 -5.76
C GLN A 199 -4.24 10.92 -4.48
N GLU A 200 -5.54 10.70 -4.34
CA GLU A 200 -6.16 10.08 -3.16
C GLU A 200 -6.73 8.69 -3.49
N GLU A 201 -6.61 7.80 -2.52
CA GLU A 201 -7.10 6.43 -2.61
C GLU A 201 -8.62 6.37 -2.64
N ASN A 202 -9.13 5.56 -3.54
CA ASN A 202 -10.51 5.13 -3.58
C ASN A 202 -10.63 3.72 -2.98
N PHE A 203 -10.86 3.62 -1.67
CA PHE A 203 -10.84 2.37 -0.91
C PHE A 203 -12.13 1.53 -1.10
N TRP A 204 -12.43 1.18 -2.36
CA TRP A 204 -13.62 0.44 -2.79
C TRP A 204 -13.43 -0.19 -4.17
N PRO A 205 -14.37 -1.01 -4.67
CA PRO A 205 -14.22 -1.73 -5.93
C PRO A 205 -14.37 -0.80 -7.14
N THR A 206 -13.46 0.15 -7.27
CA THR A 206 -13.44 1.14 -8.35
C THR A 206 -12.06 1.22 -8.98
N THR A 207 -12.04 1.33 -10.29
CA THR A 207 -10.81 1.64 -11.04
C THR A 207 -11.10 2.67 -12.12
N VAL A 208 -10.10 3.52 -12.40
CA VAL A 208 -10.15 4.54 -13.44
C VAL A 208 -9.18 4.16 -14.55
N VAL A 209 -9.62 4.17 -15.79
CA VAL A 209 -8.74 3.99 -16.95
C VAL A 209 -8.43 5.35 -17.59
N ILE A 210 -7.17 5.55 -17.95
CA ILE A 210 -6.68 6.73 -18.65
C ILE A 210 -5.89 6.28 -19.87
N GLU A 211 -6.24 6.82 -21.03
CA GLU A 211 -5.48 6.67 -22.26
C GLU A 211 -4.45 7.78 -22.37
N VAL A 212 -3.23 7.42 -22.75
CA VAL A 212 -2.16 8.35 -23.10
C VAL A 212 -1.83 8.23 -24.57
N GLU A 213 -1.39 9.30 -25.22
CA GLU A 213 -1.14 9.30 -26.66
C GLU A 213 0.12 8.50 -27.02
N ASP A 214 1.16 8.55 -26.19
CA ASP A 214 2.43 7.88 -26.44
C ASP A 214 3.22 7.63 -25.13
N LYS A 215 4.40 7.02 -25.27
CA LYS A 215 5.31 6.73 -24.16
C LYS A 215 5.77 8.01 -23.43
N ALA A 216 5.98 9.11 -24.15
CA ALA A 216 6.42 10.36 -23.52
C ALA A 216 5.33 10.92 -22.59
N GLN A 217 4.07 10.89 -23.03
CA GLN A 217 2.95 11.30 -22.18
C GLN A 217 2.72 10.30 -21.03
N LEU A 218 2.96 8.99 -21.24
CA LEU A 218 2.93 8.01 -20.16
C LEU A 218 3.94 8.35 -19.06
N ILE A 219 5.18 8.67 -19.42
CA ILE A 219 6.22 9.08 -18.48
C ILE A 219 5.81 10.36 -17.74
N GLN A 220 5.27 11.36 -18.45
CA GLN A 220 4.78 12.60 -17.83
C GLN A 220 3.65 12.32 -16.83
N ALA A 221 2.71 11.45 -17.18
CA ALA A 221 1.62 11.03 -16.30
C ALA A 221 2.14 10.37 -15.02
N LEU A 222 3.12 9.46 -15.13
CA LEU A 222 3.75 8.82 -13.99
C LEU A 222 4.52 9.83 -13.11
N GLN A 223 5.23 10.77 -13.72
CA GLN A 223 5.97 11.81 -13.00
C GLN A 223 5.04 12.74 -12.20
N SER A 224 3.83 13.01 -12.70
CA SER A 224 2.84 13.85 -12.00
C SER A 224 2.20 13.17 -10.78
N MET A 225 2.30 11.85 -10.67
CA MET A 225 1.74 11.10 -9.54
C MET A 225 2.56 11.28 -8.27
N ASN A 226 1.87 11.25 -7.14
CA ASN A 226 2.48 11.16 -5.81
C ASN A 226 3.04 9.74 -5.55
N GLY A 227 3.65 9.53 -4.37
CA GLY A 227 4.16 8.22 -3.95
C GLY A 227 3.06 7.17 -3.79
N GLN A 228 3.39 5.93 -4.13
CA GLN A 228 2.49 4.78 -4.21
C GLN A 228 3.03 3.60 -3.38
N LEU A 229 2.16 2.71 -2.93
CA LEU A 229 2.57 1.41 -2.36
C LEU A 229 3.08 0.48 -3.46
N THR A 230 2.37 0.42 -4.58
CA THR A 230 2.72 -0.45 -5.70
C THR A 230 2.60 0.26 -7.03
N ALA A 231 3.39 -0.21 -8.00
CA ALA A 231 3.18 0.04 -9.41
C ALA A 231 3.38 -1.27 -10.19
N THR A 232 2.58 -1.50 -11.21
CA THR A 232 2.59 -2.76 -11.96
C THR A 232 2.75 -2.49 -13.46
N LEU A 233 3.63 -3.26 -14.11
CA LEU A 233 3.67 -3.36 -15.58
C LEU A 233 3.04 -4.69 -16.00
N ILE A 234 2.06 -4.62 -16.87
CA ILE A 234 1.58 -5.77 -17.63
C ILE A 234 2.24 -5.70 -19.00
N ALA A 235 3.21 -6.58 -19.22
CA ALA A 235 4.19 -6.46 -20.28
C ALA A 235 4.58 -7.83 -20.83
N ASP A 236 4.86 -7.93 -22.12
CA ASP A 236 5.60 -9.03 -22.73
C ASP A 236 7.08 -8.62 -22.92
N GLU A 237 7.95 -9.53 -23.37
CA GLU A 237 9.39 -9.29 -23.40
C GLU A 237 9.79 -8.11 -24.31
N ALA A 238 9.09 -7.92 -25.42
CA ALA A 238 9.30 -6.78 -26.31
C ALA A 238 8.94 -5.46 -25.63
N ASP A 239 7.84 -5.42 -24.87
CA ASP A 239 7.44 -4.26 -24.09
C ASP A 239 8.51 -3.88 -23.05
N LEU A 240 9.06 -4.89 -22.34
CA LEU A 240 10.09 -4.65 -21.32
C LEU A 240 11.35 -4.02 -21.92
N THR A 241 11.67 -4.33 -23.16
CA THR A 241 12.79 -3.71 -23.88
C THR A 241 12.44 -2.28 -24.31
N GLU A 242 11.27 -2.08 -24.91
CA GLU A 242 10.85 -0.78 -25.43
C GLU A 242 10.57 0.24 -24.32
N PHE A 243 10.01 -0.20 -23.20
CA PHE A 243 9.60 0.65 -22.08
C PHE A 243 10.58 0.58 -20.89
N ALA A 244 11.81 0.14 -21.09
CA ALA A 244 12.81 0.04 -20.02
C ALA A 244 13.04 1.37 -19.28
N ASP A 245 12.89 2.49 -19.95
CA ASP A 245 13.03 3.85 -19.40
C ASP A 245 11.86 4.28 -18.47
N VAL A 246 10.77 3.53 -18.46
CA VAL A 246 9.66 3.74 -17.51
C VAL A 246 10.00 3.21 -16.11
N VAL A 247 10.82 2.16 -16.03
CA VAL A 247 11.13 1.49 -14.75
C VAL A 247 11.77 2.44 -13.73
N PRO A 248 12.81 3.24 -14.06
CA PRO A 248 13.37 4.20 -13.11
C PRO A 248 12.35 5.21 -12.58
N VAL A 249 11.38 5.62 -13.39
CA VAL A 249 10.30 6.52 -12.94
C VAL A 249 9.42 5.83 -11.90
N LEU A 250 9.10 4.56 -12.12
CA LEU A 250 8.30 3.79 -11.16
C LEU A 250 9.06 3.51 -9.85
N GLU A 251 10.38 3.30 -9.91
CA GLU A 251 11.24 3.13 -8.72
C GLU A 251 11.21 4.36 -7.81
N GLU A 252 11.10 5.56 -8.40
CA GLU A 252 10.94 6.80 -7.63
C GLU A 252 9.54 6.96 -7.02
N LYS A 253 8.53 6.27 -7.57
CA LYS A 253 7.12 6.46 -7.22
C LYS A 253 6.55 5.38 -6.32
N ALA A 254 7.08 4.17 -6.31
CA ALA A 254 6.46 3.05 -5.63
C ALA A 254 7.44 2.23 -4.78
N GLY A 255 6.94 1.72 -3.66
CA GLY A 255 7.74 0.84 -2.78
C GLY A 255 7.84 -0.60 -3.29
N ARG A 256 6.90 -1.06 -4.11
CA ARG A 256 6.88 -2.41 -4.69
C ARG A 256 6.53 -2.35 -6.17
N LEU A 257 7.42 -2.84 -7.02
CA LEU A 257 7.21 -2.97 -8.45
C LEU A 257 6.84 -4.41 -8.81
N LEU A 258 5.84 -4.57 -9.67
CA LEU A 258 5.37 -5.86 -10.16
C LEU A 258 5.44 -5.91 -11.68
N ILE A 259 5.78 -7.09 -12.22
CA ILE A 259 5.66 -7.39 -13.64
C ILE A 259 4.72 -8.58 -13.77
N ASN A 260 3.66 -8.43 -14.58
CA ASN A 260 2.67 -9.47 -14.88
C ASN A 260 1.98 -10.07 -13.64
N GLY A 261 1.94 -9.32 -12.53
CA GLY A 261 1.21 -9.65 -11.31
C GLY A 261 0.10 -8.64 -11.03
N TYR A 262 -0.83 -9.01 -10.16
CA TYR A 262 -1.83 -8.07 -9.67
C TYR A 262 -1.49 -7.67 -8.24
N PRO A 263 -1.53 -6.37 -7.91
CA PRO A 263 -0.96 -5.89 -6.65
C PRO A 263 -1.80 -6.26 -5.42
N THR A 264 -3.04 -6.66 -5.62
CA THR A 264 -3.98 -7.02 -4.55
C THR A 264 -3.47 -8.24 -3.78
N GLY A 265 -3.14 -8.04 -2.53
CA GLY A 265 -2.51 -9.01 -1.67
C GLY A 265 -1.01 -8.79 -1.47
N VAL A 266 -0.51 -9.24 -0.33
CA VAL A 266 0.89 -9.10 0.09
C VAL A 266 1.37 -10.44 0.64
N GLU A 267 2.46 -10.97 0.08
CA GLU A 267 3.14 -12.12 0.65
C GLU A 267 4.08 -11.67 1.78
N VAL A 268 3.99 -12.32 2.93
CA VAL A 268 4.86 -12.03 4.07
C VAL A 268 6.15 -12.80 3.95
N CYS A 269 7.23 -12.13 3.55
CA CYS A 269 8.57 -12.72 3.41
C CYS A 269 9.65 -11.70 3.79
N ASP A 270 10.90 -12.17 3.89
CA ASP A 270 12.04 -11.32 4.31
C ASP A 270 12.34 -10.19 3.31
N ALA A 271 12.09 -10.41 2.04
CA ALA A 271 12.33 -9.43 0.98
C ALA A 271 11.15 -8.47 0.74
N MET A 272 10.02 -8.64 1.46
CA MET A 272 8.84 -7.81 1.23
C MET A 272 9.09 -6.37 1.69
N VAL A 273 8.81 -5.44 0.78
CA VAL A 273 8.65 -4.02 1.08
C VAL A 273 7.20 -3.62 0.81
N HIS A 274 6.44 -3.43 1.88
CA HIS A 274 5.10 -2.84 1.84
C HIS A 274 5.20 -1.45 2.44
N GLY A 275 5.48 -0.50 1.57
CA GLY A 275 5.80 0.89 1.89
C GLY A 275 5.83 1.71 0.61
N GLY A 276 6.50 2.85 0.62
CA GLY A 276 6.65 3.71 -0.56
C GLY A 276 6.79 5.17 -0.17
N PRO A 277 7.05 6.05 -1.14
CA PRO A 277 7.17 7.48 -0.90
C PRO A 277 5.86 8.10 -0.41
N TYR A 278 5.97 9.25 0.24
CA TYR A 278 4.78 10.02 0.66
C TYR A 278 3.88 10.35 -0.55
N PRO A 279 2.55 10.22 -0.48
CA PRO A 279 1.72 9.98 0.71
C PRO A 279 1.41 8.50 1.01
N ALA A 280 1.99 7.55 0.28
CA ALA A 280 1.75 6.14 0.58
C ALA A 280 2.20 5.78 2.00
N THR A 281 3.33 6.33 2.45
CA THR A 281 3.77 6.21 3.85
C THR A 281 4.31 7.53 4.40
N SER A 282 4.36 7.62 5.74
CA SER A 282 5.01 8.74 6.44
C SER A 282 6.54 8.60 6.51
N ASP A 283 7.08 7.39 6.33
CA ASP A 283 8.52 7.09 6.30
C ASP A 283 8.81 6.02 5.24
N ALA A 284 9.40 6.43 4.13
CA ALA A 284 9.69 5.57 2.98
C ALA A 284 10.88 4.60 3.21
N ARG A 285 11.59 4.69 4.34
CA ARG A 285 12.79 3.89 4.63
C ARG A 285 12.48 2.52 5.22
N GLY A 286 11.21 2.23 5.49
CA GLY A 286 10.80 1.00 6.16
C GLY A 286 9.70 0.27 5.40
N THR A 287 9.29 -0.84 5.98
CA THR A 287 8.17 -1.64 5.50
C THR A 287 7.15 -1.85 6.62
N SER A 288 5.86 -1.93 6.29
CA SER A 288 4.80 -2.27 7.25
C SER A 288 4.56 -3.77 7.37
N VAL A 289 5.08 -4.57 6.43
CA VAL A 289 4.90 -6.01 6.34
C VAL A 289 6.26 -6.71 6.16
N GLY A 290 6.38 -7.91 6.67
CA GLY A 290 7.60 -8.73 6.60
C GLY A 290 8.48 -8.62 7.84
N THR A 291 9.56 -9.39 7.85
CA THR A 291 10.46 -9.54 9.02
C THR A 291 11.10 -8.22 9.42
N LEU A 292 11.44 -7.36 8.46
CA LEU A 292 12.08 -6.08 8.70
C LEU A 292 11.12 -4.98 9.21
N ALA A 293 9.83 -5.27 9.31
CA ALA A 293 8.85 -4.30 9.83
C ALA A 293 9.16 -3.85 11.28
N ILE A 294 9.85 -4.67 12.06
CA ILE A 294 10.26 -4.37 13.42
C ILE A 294 11.30 -3.24 13.50
N ASP A 295 12.13 -3.05 12.46
CA ASP A 295 13.22 -2.06 12.46
C ASP A 295 12.72 -0.64 12.70
N ARG A 296 11.49 -0.35 12.32
CA ARG A 296 10.82 0.93 12.56
C ARG A 296 10.70 1.27 14.05
N TYR A 297 10.71 0.28 14.94
CA TYR A 297 10.55 0.42 16.39
C TYR A 297 11.85 0.22 17.14
N LEU A 298 12.96 -0.03 16.44
CA LEU A 298 14.28 -0.21 17.02
C LEU A 298 15.12 1.06 16.87
N ARG A 299 16.06 1.25 17.79
CA ARG A 299 17.08 2.28 17.67
C ARG A 299 18.45 1.70 17.97
N PRO A 300 19.51 2.14 17.28
CA PRO A 300 20.86 1.72 17.59
C PRO A 300 21.33 2.27 18.94
N VAL A 301 22.18 1.48 19.61
CA VAL A 301 22.92 1.89 20.82
C VAL A 301 24.39 1.57 20.60
N CYS A 302 25.26 2.54 20.76
CA CYS A 302 26.70 2.34 20.69
C CYS A 302 27.26 2.16 22.11
N TYR A 303 28.12 1.16 22.30
CA TYR A 303 28.89 0.92 23.53
C TYR A 303 30.34 1.27 23.24
N GLN A 304 30.88 2.32 23.89
CA GLN A 304 32.25 2.76 23.74
C GLN A 304 32.98 2.63 25.07
N ASN A 305 34.18 2.01 25.09
CA ASN A 305 34.97 1.76 26.32
C ASN A 305 34.19 0.99 27.39
N TYR A 306 33.29 0.12 26.97
CA TYR A 306 32.35 -0.57 27.85
C TYR A 306 32.96 -1.89 28.34
N PRO A 307 32.93 -2.20 29.67
CA PRO A 307 33.49 -3.44 30.17
C PRO A 307 32.80 -4.66 29.61
N GLN A 308 33.55 -5.69 29.22
CA GLN A 308 33.03 -6.93 28.65
C GLN A 308 31.98 -7.63 29.57
N SER A 309 32.15 -7.49 30.88
CA SER A 309 31.21 -8.08 31.87
C SER A 309 29.81 -7.46 31.84
N LEU A 310 29.70 -6.24 31.34
CA LEU A 310 28.42 -5.51 31.26
C LEU A 310 27.81 -5.50 29.86
N LEU A 311 28.53 -5.97 28.84
CA LEU A 311 28.01 -6.06 27.47
C LEU A 311 26.92 -7.12 27.36
N PRO A 312 25.88 -6.89 26.53
CA PRO A 312 25.00 -7.96 26.08
C PRO A 312 25.80 -9.11 25.46
N GLU A 313 25.34 -10.34 25.63
CA GLU A 313 26.04 -11.53 25.11
C GLU A 313 26.35 -11.46 23.61
N ALA A 314 25.43 -10.89 22.82
CA ALA A 314 25.61 -10.69 21.38
C ALA A 314 26.80 -9.78 21.02
N LEU A 315 27.28 -8.95 21.94
CA LEU A 315 28.35 -7.97 21.72
C LEU A 315 29.64 -8.33 22.44
N LYS A 316 29.70 -9.39 23.24
CA LYS A 316 30.93 -9.83 23.91
C LYS A 316 31.96 -10.30 22.87
N ASP A 317 33.23 -9.97 23.07
CA ASP A 317 34.33 -10.36 22.19
C ASP A 317 34.38 -11.88 21.96
N SER A 318 34.10 -12.67 22.99
CA SER A 318 34.07 -14.14 22.94
C SER A 318 32.97 -14.74 22.07
N ASN A 319 32.01 -13.95 21.58
CA ASN A 319 30.84 -14.39 20.79
C ASN A 319 30.14 -15.68 21.34
N PRO A 320 29.66 -15.67 22.59
CA PRO A 320 29.10 -16.88 23.20
C PRO A 320 27.86 -17.42 22.49
N LEU A 321 27.18 -16.58 21.70
CA LEU A 321 26.01 -16.97 20.91
C LEU A 321 26.37 -17.50 19.52
N GLN A 322 27.66 -17.47 19.13
CA GLN A 322 28.16 -17.87 17.80
C GLN A 322 27.40 -17.22 16.63
N ILE A 323 26.91 -16.01 16.82
CA ILE A 323 26.20 -15.24 15.81
C ILE A 323 27.16 -14.61 14.80
N LEU A 324 26.69 -14.44 13.57
CA LEU A 324 27.42 -13.72 12.54
C LEU A 324 27.44 -12.23 12.89
N ARG A 325 28.64 -11.63 12.92
CA ARG A 325 28.85 -10.22 13.31
C ARG A 325 29.74 -9.51 12.30
N LEU A 326 29.56 -8.22 12.16
CA LEU A 326 30.46 -7.36 11.42
C LEU A 326 31.59 -6.87 12.37
N VAL A 327 32.83 -7.29 12.13
CA VAL A 327 34.01 -6.92 12.91
C VAL A 327 35.02 -6.27 11.97
N ASN A 328 35.37 -5.01 12.21
CA ASN A 328 36.33 -4.24 11.40
C ASN A 328 36.02 -4.28 9.88
N GLY A 329 34.74 -4.36 9.51
CA GLY A 329 34.31 -4.40 8.11
C GLY A 329 34.16 -5.82 7.52
N GLU A 330 34.48 -6.87 8.27
CA GLU A 330 34.38 -8.27 7.85
C GLU A 330 33.32 -9.04 8.62
N MET A 331 32.57 -9.88 7.92
CA MET A 331 31.53 -10.73 8.54
C MET A 331 32.20 -11.99 9.10
N THR A 332 32.10 -12.20 10.41
CA THR A 332 32.71 -13.34 11.08
C THR A 332 31.86 -13.90 12.21
N ARG A 333 32.09 -15.17 12.58
CA ARG A 333 31.58 -15.81 13.81
C ARG A 333 32.66 -15.98 14.88
N GLU A 334 33.89 -15.63 14.56
CA GLU A 334 35.03 -15.81 15.47
C GLU A 334 34.95 -14.86 16.66
N ALA A 335 35.66 -15.19 17.73
CA ALA A 335 35.95 -14.28 18.82
C ALA A 335 36.91 -13.18 18.34
N ILE A 336 36.89 -12.02 18.99
CA ILE A 336 37.77 -10.89 18.73
C ILE A 336 38.99 -10.99 19.65
#